data_91d2b0bf223dc7efca37f6a9a258c69e
#
_entry.id   91d2b0bf223dc7efca37f6a9a258c69e
#
_cell.length_a   1.000
_cell.length_b   1.000
_cell.length_c   1.000
_cell.angle_alpha   90.00
_cell.angle_beta   90.00
_cell.angle_gamma   90.00
#
_symmetry.space_group_name_H-M   'P 1'
#
loop_
_entity.id
_entity.type
_entity.pdbx_description
1 polymer ?
#
loop_
_entity_poly.entity_id
_entity_poly.type
_entity_poly.pdbx_seq_one_letter_code
_entity_poly.pdbx_strand_id
1 'polypeptide(L)'
;MQRSDLTLGALALAFGLASSACYDGATLDSGSATATSTGSEATAADADGGGDSGSGATGDAPPALPEVPAPTSRRLTTAEFKHSVTDLLGPVTLSAIEADASQEGFFSVGNARIALSPAGVALYEKALEAATLEAFADPARVPTIVACVPALPTDTVCLRDAIASFGRRAWRRPLAAAELDRYLGIATAVGSETSDAVVGLRHAVWGLLQSPHFLYRVELGAAGADGRVAFSSYEMASRLAFTLWNTLPDEALLDAAERDELTSADGVVTQATRMLADPRARQGVHNFIGELYELWLLDEKVKDPTQFPEWTPTLRQVMRDELLARIEDVVFTAPDDFFALYDSPKVFVNNELAALYGLPPADPDSFRAELLPEGSPRRGLIGSGLMLAMNSLPARTSATARGAFIAEALLCRTVPPPPPEVDTDLDKPDEMNPGPRTLREKLEPHRSNPACAGCHNITDPLGLALEHFDTVGRYRELDQGLVIDASGELDGMPFVDGAELASRLREHPEVARCLVKKLATYTAGRLPALAEFETLAALEDALAIEGNRFDRLLFALVTHDDFRFAHPPDSVIAPDHQDMGEMP
;
A
#
# COMPACT_ATOMS: atom_id res chain seq x y z
N MET A 1 10.09 41.58 -39.65
CA MET A 1 8.97 42.11 -40.43
C MET A 1 8.02 40.96 -40.68
N GLN A 2 6.81 41.12 -40.25
CA GLN A 2 5.61 40.28 -40.36
C GLN A 2 5.71 38.85 -39.77
N ARG A 3 5.25 38.76 -38.52
CA ARG A 3 4.74 37.53 -37.88
C ARG A 3 3.37 37.24 -38.51
N SER A 4 3.19 36.06 -39.02
CA SER A 4 1.88 35.50 -39.34
C SER A 4 1.44 34.57 -38.21
N ASP A 5 0.51 35.06 -37.40
CA ASP A 5 -0.24 34.29 -36.42
C ASP A 5 -1.14 33.31 -37.18
N LEU A 6 -0.82 32.03 -37.11
CA LEU A 6 -1.73 30.95 -37.48
C LEU A 6 -2.43 30.47 -36.20
N THR A 7 -3.66 30.97 -36.01
CA THR A 7 -4.64 30.45 -35.08
C THR A 7 -4.91 28.97 -35.41
N LEU A 8 -4.48 28.07 -34.53
CA LEU A 8 -4.95 26.69 -34.55
C LEU A 8 -6.44 26.68 -34.21
N GLY A 9 -7.25 26.42 -35.22
CA GLY A 9 -8.64 26.09 -35.04
C GLY A 9 -8.78 24.74 -34.33
N ALA A 10 -9.54 24.75 -33.26
CA ALA A 10 -9.93 23.54 -32.55
C ALA A 10 -10.67 22.61 -33.51
N LEU A 11 -10.02 21.54 -33.95
CA LEU A 11 -10.67 20.42 -34.60
C LEU A 11 -11.25 19.52 -33.51
N ALA A 12 -12.48 19.82 -33.10
CA ALA A 12 -13.33 18.90 -32.39
C ALA A 12 -13.71 17.76 -33.33
N LEU A 13 -12.91 16.73 -33.40
CA LEU A 13 -13.30 15.48 -34.05
C LEU A 13 -14.39 14.84 -33.22
N ALA A 14 -15.59 14.91 -33.77
CA ALA A 14 -16.75 14.16 -33.31
C ALA A 14 -16.43 12.67 -33.25
N PHE A 15 -16.17 12.14 -32.06
CA PHE A 15 -16.30 10.73 -31.77
C PHE A 15 -17.80 10.40 -31.77
N GLY A 16 -18.33 10.18 -32.97
CA GLY A 16 -19.66 9.67 -33.18
C GLY A 16 -19.75 8.23 -32.72
N LEU A 17 -20.46 8.02 -31.63
CA LEU A 17 -21.31 6.89 -31.28
C LEU A 17 -21.15 5.62 -32.15
N ALA A 18 -20.35 4.69 -31.67
CA ALA A 18 -20.56 3.27 -31.87
C ALA A 18 -20.26 2.54 -30.57
N SER A 19 -21.08 2.84 -29.55
CA SER A 19 -21.18 2.07 -28.31
C SER A 19 -22.54 1.36 -28.32
N SER A 20 -22.57 0.18 -28.92
CA SER A 20 -23.63 -0.79 -28.66
C SER A 20 -23.08 -2.17 -28.93
N ALA A 21 -22.58 -2.79 -27.87
CA ALA A 21 -22.68 -4.21 -27.56
C ALA A 21 -21.84 -4.53 -26.31
N CYS A 22 -22.50 -5.08 -25.34
CA CYS A 22 -21.99 -5.69 -24.11
C CYS A 22 -21.91 -4.77 -22.88
N TYR A 23 -23.05 -4.46 -22.30
CA TYR A 23 -23.28 -4.58 -20.86
C TYR A 23 -24.80 -4.43 -20.58
N ASP A 24 -25.53 -5.52 -20.46
CA ASP A 24 -26.82 -5.53 -19.76
C ASP A 24 -26.52 -5.49 -18.26
N GLY A 25 -26.35 -4.29 -17.75
CA GLY A 25 -26.26 -4.01 -16.32
C GLY A 25 -27.65 -3.69 -15.79
N ALA A 26 -28.15 -4.51 -14.89
CA ALA A 26 -29.40 -4.29 -14.16
C ALA A 26 -29.39 -2.89 -13.51
N THR A 27 -30.37 -2.09 -13.85
CA THR A 27 -30.64 -0.78 -13.24
C THR A 27 -31.15 -0.99 -11.81
N LEU A 28 -30.37 -0.53 -10.82
CA LEU A 28 -30.87 -0.35 -9.46
C LEU A 28 -31.65 0.98 -9.40
N ASP A 29 -32.97 0.84 -9.29
CA ASP A 29 -33.92 1.91 -9.11
C ASP A 29 -33.81 2.45 -7.66
N SER A 30 -33.40 3.73 -7.52
CA SER A 30 -33.36 4.42 -6.24
C SER A 30 -34.74 4.97 -5.88
N GLY A 31 -35.60 4.10 -5.37
CA GLY A 31 -36.89 4.48 -4.79
C GLY A 31 -36.74 4.91 -3.33
N SER A 32 -36.85 6.21 -3.10
CA SER A 32 -37.08 6.79 -1.77
C SER A 32 -38.49 6.40 -1.29
N ALA A 33 -38.59 5.57 -0.26
CA ALA A 33 -39.85 5.29 0.40
C ALA A 33 -39.80 5.71 1.87
N THR A 34 -40.50 6.78 2.16
CA THR A 34 -40.93 7.19 3.52
C THR A 34 -41.90 6.14 4.09
N ALA A 35 -41.54 5.51 5.19
CA ALA A 35 -42.43 4.58 5.91
C ALA A 35 -43.16 5.32 7.01
N THR A 36 -44.47 5.40 6.86
CA THR A 36 -45.45 5.70 7.92
C THR A 36 -45.85 4.44 8.64
N SER A 37 -45.71 4.45 9.97
CA SER A 37 -46.16 3.40 10.87
C SER A 37 -47.68 3.39 11.03
N THR A 38 -48.34 2.23 10.86
CA THR A 38 -49.61 1.93 11.51
C THR A 38 -49.56 0.51 12.04
N GLY A 39 -49.78 0.38 13.34
CA GLY A 39 -49.89 -0.92 14.01
C GLY A 39 -51.21 -1.61 13.75
N SER A 40 -51.19 -2.93 13.93
CA SER A 40 -52.40 -3.69 14.25
C SER A 40 -52.02 -5.03 14.91
N GLU A 41 -52.58 -5.24 16.11
CA GLU A 41 -52.58 -6.49 16.85
C GLU A 41 -53.49 -7.54 16.21
N ALA A 42 -53.12 -8.80 16.32
CA ALA A 42 -54.07 -9.90 16.44
C ALA A 42 -53.40 -11.24 16.84
N THR A 43 -53.57 -11.60 18.10
CA THR A 43 -54.17 -12.82 18.69
C THR A 43 -53.68 -14.20 18.20
N ALA A 44 -53.29 -14.98 19.20
CA ALA A 44 -52.98 -16.40 19.22
C ALA A 44 -54.21 -17.28 18.99
N ALA A 45 -53.99 -18.47 18.42
CA ALA A 45 -54.84 -19.65 18.61
C ALA A 45 -53.99 -20.93 18.53
N ASP A 46 -54.09 -21.73 19.58
CA ASP A 46 -53.59 -23.10 19.71
C ASP A 46 -54.29 -24.09 18.76
N ALA A 47 -53.55 -25.10 18.31
CA ALA A 47 -54.11 -26.43 18.05
C ALA A 47 -53.03 -27.51 18.06
N ASP A 48 -53.27 -28.44 18.91
CA ASP A 48 -52.66 -29.70 19.26
C ASP A 48 -52.74 -30.76 18.11
N GLY A 49 -51.76 -31.74 18.09
CA GLY A 49 -52.10 -33.05 17.55
C GLY A 49 -51.05 -33.80 16.73
N GLY A 50 -50.40 -34.76 17.34
CA GLY A 50 -50.22 -36.09 16.74
C GLY A 50 -48.88 -36.41 16.07
N GLY A 51 -48.09 -37.30 16.70
CA GLY A 51 -46.83 -37.86 16.21
C GLY A 51 -46.95 -38.77 14.99
N ASP A 52 -45.85 -38.94 14.30
CA ASP A 52 -45.44 -40.23 13.73
C ASP A 52 -43.90 -40.28 13.55
N SER A 53 -43.34 -41.38 13.97
CA SER A 53 -41.92 -41.72 13.90
C SER A 53 -41.58 -42.27 12.51
N GLY A 54 -40.78 -41.53 11.76
CA GLY A 54 -40.15 -41.99 10.52
C GLY A 54 -38.68 -41.74 10.52
N SER A 55 -37.87 -42.77 10.73
CA SER A 55 -36.42 -42.76 10.52
C SER A 55 -36.09 -42.57 9.04
N GLY A 56 -35.75 -41.36 8.64
CA GLY A 56 -35.22 -41.05 7.34
C GLY A 56 -33.71 -40.76 7.45
N ALA A 57 -32.89 -41.53 6.77
CA ALA A 57 -31.47 -41.30 6.63
C ALA A 57 -31.20 -39.90 6.09
N THR A 58 -30.58 -39.06 6.89
CA THR A 58 -30.02 -37.79 6.42
C THR A 58 -28.81 -38.11 5.55
N GLY A 59 -29.02 -38.18 4.22
CA GLY A 59 -27.93 -38.07 3.28
C GLY A 59 -27.30 -36.69 3.46
N ASP A 60 -26.01 -36.68 3.88
CA ASP A 60 -25.23 -35.48 3.90
C ASP A 60 -25.31 -34.83 2.51
N ALA A 61 -25.85 -33.62 2.43
CA ALA A 61 -25.75 -32.81 1.22
C ALA A 61 -24.25 -32.59 0.98
N PRO A 62 -23.76 -32.78 -0.25
CA PRO A 62 -22.35 -32.47 -0.54
C PRO A 62 -22.06 -31.05 -0.11
N PRO A 63 -20.86 -30.78 0.47
CA PRO A 63 -20.51 -29.44 0.86
C PRO A 63 -20.71 -28.50 -0.32
N ALA A 64 -21.37 -27.36 -0.08
CA ALA A 64 -21.55 -26.34 -1.10
C ALA A 64 -20.19 -25.99 -1.68
N LEU A 65 -20.02 -26.10 -2.99
CA LEU A 65 -18.82 -25.66 -3.67
C LEU A 65 -18.60 -24.19 -3.29
N PRO A 66 -17.35 -23.79 -2.96
CA PRO A 66 -17.07 -22.40 -2.66
C PRO A 66 -17.52 -21.53 -3.84
N GLU A 67 -18.24 -20.46 -3.57
CA GLU A 67 -18.65 -19.49 -4.59
C GLU A 67 -17.39 -19.02 -5.35
N VAL A 68 -17.47 -19.02 -6.68
CA VAL A 68 -16.40 -18.53 -7.54
C VAL A 68 -16.20 -17.04 -7.23
N PRO A 69 -15.00 -16.62 -6.86
CA PRO A 69 -14.75 -15.22 -6.50
C PRO A 69 -15.06 -14.30 -7.67
N ALA A 70 -15.58 -13.11 -7.36
CA ALA A 70 -15.73 -12.06 -8.36
C ALA A 70 -14.34 -11.68 -8.91
N PRO A 71 -14.23 -11.44 -10.24
CA PRO A 71 -12.99 -10.99 -10.84
C PRO A 71 -12.52 -9.71 -10.18
N THR A 72 -11.25 -9.66 -9.80
CA THR A 72 -10.67 -8.46 -9.19
C THR A 72 -9.89 -7.67 -10.23
N SER A 73 -10.19 -6.39 -10.33
CA SER A 73 -9.36 -5.42 -11.06
C SER A 73 -8.99 -4.29 -10.11
N ARG A 74 -7.69 -4.06 -9.94
CA ARG A 74 -7.15 -3.03 -9.07
C ARG A 74 -6.48 -1.97 -9.92
N ARG A 75 -6.86 -0.70 -9.74
CA ARG A 75 -6.13 0.42 -10.34
C ARG A 75 -4.69 0.42 -9.85
N LEU A 76 -3.73 0.69 -10.74
CA LEU A 76 -2.34 0.90 -10.34
C LEU A 76 -2.27 2.03 -9.31
N THR A 77 -1.47 1.86 -8.26
CA THR A 77 -1.14 2.97 -7.37
C THR A 77 -0.33 4.02 -8.12
N THR A 78 -0.27 5.24 -7.60
CA THR A 78 0.54 6.32 -8.19
C THR A 78 2.01 5.90 -8.34
N ALA A 79 2.55 5.14 -7.39
CA ALA A 79 3.91 4.61 -7.45
C ALA A 79 4.05 3.55 -8.56
N GLU A 80 3.17 2.55 -8.59
CA GLU A 80 3.14 1.51 -9.64
C GLU A 80 3.00 2.14 -11.05
N PHE A 81 2.13 3.13 -11.20
CA PHE A 81 1.93 3.84 -12.45
C PHE A 81 3.18 4.61 -12.88
N LYS A 82 3.79 5.40 -12.00
CA LYS A 82 5.01 6.17 -12.30
C LYS A 82 6.18 5.27 -12.71
N HIS A 83 6.39 4.18 -11.98
CA HIS A 83 7.44 3.21 -12.30
C HIS A 83 7.17 2.55 -13.65
N SER A 84 5.93 2.11 -13.89
CA SER A 84 5.53 1.49 -15.16
C SER A 84 5.71 2.43 -16.36
N VAL A 85 5.35 3.69 -16.24
CA VAL A 85 5.56 4.68 -17.31
C VAL A 85 7.04 4.93 -17.53
N THR A 86 7.84 5.01 -16.47
CA THR A 86 9.29 5.19 -16.55
C THR A 86 9.97 3.99 -17.25
N ASP A 87 9.56 2.77 -16.94
CA ASP A 87 10.08 1.54 -17.58
C ASP A 87 9.74 1.48 -19.08
N LEU A 88 8.58 1.99 -19.46
CA LEU A 88 8.13 1.97 -20.87
C LEU A 88 8.71 3.10 -21.72
N LEU A 89 8.73 4.32 -21.17
CA LEU A 89 9.08 5.53 -21.92
C LEU A 89 10.46 6.09 -21.57
N GLY A 90 11.13 5.56 -20.53
CA GLY A 90 12.28 6.18 -19.89
C GLY A 90 11.88 7.37 -19.02
N PRO A 91 12.86 8.14 -18.50
CA PRO A 91 12.59 9.31 -17.66
C PRO A 91 11.72 10.34 -18.39
N VAL A 92 10.53 10.63 -17.83
CA VAL A 92 9.58 11.64 -18.33
C VAL A 92 8.94 12.38 -17.17
N THR A 93 8.49 13.60 -17.44
CA THR A 93 7.76 14.42 -16.47
C THR A 93 6.29 14.03 -16.45
N LEU A 94 5.80 13.56 -15.31
CA LEU A 94 4.39 13.24 -15.14
C LEU A 94 3.69 14.36 -14.36
N SER A 95 2.63 14.90 -14.93
CA SER A 95 1.73 15.80 -14.21
C SER A 95 0.91 15.02 -13.17
N ALA A 96 0.20 15.77 -12.29
CA ALA A 96 -0.67 15.16 -11.31
C ALA A 96 -1.74 14.27 -11.96
N ILE A 97 -1.96 13.10 -11.37
CA ILE A 97 -3.02 12.15 -11.70
C ILE A 97 -4.01 12.08 -10.54
N GLU A 98 -5.08 11.29 -10.68
CA GLU A 98 -6.02 11.09 -9.58
C GLU A 98 -5.32 10.43 -8.39
N ALA A 99 -5.50 11.01 -7.20
CA ALA A 99 -4.86 10.53 -5.97
C ALA A 99 -5.27 9.09 -5.65
N ASP A 100 -4.38 8.39 -4.96
CA ASP A 100 -4.68 7.07 -4.42
C ASP A 100 -5.63 7.20 -3.22
N ALA A 101 -6.47 6.18 -3.04
CA ALA A 101 -7.23 6.00 -1.82
C ALA A 101 -6.47 5.06 -0.88
N SER A 102 -6.29 5.45 0.37
CA SER A 102 -5.74 4.55 1.39
C SER A 102 -6.87 3.85 2.12
N GLN A 103 -6.74 2.53 2.28
CA GLN A 103 -7.59 1.72 3.16
C GLN A 103 -6.74 0.64 3.83
N GLU A 104 -6.97 0.35 5.12
CA GLU A 104 -6.14 -0.56 5.92
C GLU A 104 -4.64 -0.16 5.95
N GLY A 105 -4.35 1.12 5.71
CA GLY A 105 -2.99 1.65 5.58
C GLY A 105 -2.37 1.48 4.20
N PHE A 106 -3.07 0.89 3.20
CA PHE A 106 -2.51 0.59 1.89
C PHE A 106 -3.30 1.19 0.73
N PHE A 107 -2.58 1.80 -0.22
CA PHE A 107 -3.14 2.26 -1.48
C PHE A 107 -3.60 1.10 -2.36
N SER A 108 -2.91 -0.03 -2.28
CA SER A 108 -3.29 -1.24 -3.00
C SER A 108 -4.69 -1.73 -2.64
N VAL A 109 -5.10 -1.59 -1.37
CA VAL A 109 -6.44 -1.95 -0.87
C VAL A 109 -7.48 -0.91 -1.28
N GLY A 110 -7.19 0.38 -1.11
CA GLY A 110 -8.10 1.45 -1.46
C GLY A 110 -8.40 1.50 -2.96
N ASN A 111 -7.36 1.39 -3.81
CA ASN A 111 -7.50 1.39 -5.26
C ASN A 111 -8.19 0.14 -5.84
N ALA A 112 -8.29 -0.94 -5.06
CA ALA A 112 -9.10 -2.10 -5.44
C ALA A 112 -10.61 -1.87 -5.29
N ARG A 113 -11.01 -0.84 -4.53
CA ARG A 113 -12.41 -0.56 -4.21
C ARG A 113 -12.98 0.67 -4.91
N ILE A 114 -12.12 1.49 -5.50
CA ILE A 114 -12.53 2.76 -6.12
C ILE A 114 -12.15 2.76 -7.61
N ALA A 115 -13.15 2.93 -8.45
CA ALA A 115 -12.94 3.16 -9.89
C ALA A 115 -12.45 4.58 -10.16
N LEU A 116 -11.76 4.78 -11.30
CA LEU A 116 -11.40 6.12 -11.77
C LEU A 116 -12.63 7.00 -11.94
N SER A 117 -12.56 8.22 -11.41
CA SER A 117 -13.58 9.24 -11.67
C SER A 117 -13.47 9.77 -13.12
N PRO A 118 -14.52 10.37 -13.68
CA PRO A 118 -14.42 11.05 -14.97
C PRO A 118 -13.33 12.14 -14.99
N ALA A 119 -13.11 12.85 -13.89
CA ALA A 119 -12.03 13.82 -13.75
C ALA A 119 -10.65 13.11 -13.72
N GLY A 120 -10.57 11.98 -13.04
CA GLY A 120 -9.37 11.13 -13.01
C GLY A 120 -8.97 10.66 -14.41
N VAL A 121 -9.93 10.20 -15.21
CA VAL A 121 -9.66 9.81 -16.61
C VAL A 121 -9.01 10.96 -17.39
N ALA A 122 -9.53 12.18 -17.27
CA ALA A 122 -8.95 13.37 -17.95
C ALA A 122 -7.54 13.72 -17.42
N LEU A 123 -7.26 13.49 -16.12
CA LEU A 123 -5.93 13.71 -15.58
C LEU A 123 -4.92 12.71 -16.14
N TYR A 124 -5.28 11.41 -16.21
CA TYR A 124 -4.43 10.37 -16.82
C TYR A 124 -4.21 10.63 -18.31
N GLU A 125 -5.26 11.01 -19.06
CA GLU A 125 -5.16 11.37 -20.47
C GLU A 125 -4.11 12.45 -20.69
N LYS A 126 -4.22 13.56 -19.94
CA LYS A 126 -3.29 14.69 -20.03
C LYS A 126 -1.87 14.33 -19.62
N ALA A 127 -1.70 13.56 -18.54
CA ALA A 127 -0.39 13.17 -18.05
C ALA A 127 0.33 12.26 -19.06
N LEU A 128 -0.38 11.28 -19.64
CA LEU A 128 0.15 10.35 -20.61
C LEU A 128 0.39 11.00 -21.98
N GLU A 129 -0.45 11.97 -22.39
CA GLU A 129 -0.18 12.76 -23.59
C GLU A 129 1.13 13.53 -23.47
N ALA A 130 1.31 14.27 -22.39
CA ALA A 130 2.53 15.03 -22.12
C ALA A 130 3.77 14.10 -22.06
N ALA A 131 3.67 12.99 -21.34
CA ALA A 131 4.76 12.00 -21.22
C ALA A 131 5.17 11.39 -22.56
N THR A 132 4.19 11.02 -23.41
CA THR A 132 4.48 10.48 -24.74
C THR A 132 5.03 11.54 -25.69
N LEU A 133 4.56 12.79 -25.60
CA LEU A 133 5.14 13.92 -26.35
C LEU A 133 6.61 14.14 -25.98
N GLU A 134 6.92 14.17 -24.67
CA GLU A 134 8.31 14.32 -24.17
C GLU A 134 9.20 13.14 -24.61
N ALA A 135 8.71 11.91 -24.46
CA ALA A 135 9.47 10.70 -24.78
C ALA A 135 9.81 10.59 -26.29
N PHE A 136 8.90 11.00 -27.16
CA PHE A 136 9.05 10.91 -28.61
C PHE A 136 9.63 12.20 -29.24
N ALA A 137 9.87 13.26 -28.47
CA ALA A 137 10.47 14.50 -28.95
C ALA A 137 11.94 14.34 -29.38
N ASP A 138 12.66 13.40 -28.75
CA ASP A 138 14.04 13.07 -29.11
C ASP A 138 14.07 11.80 -29.99
N PRO A 139 14.40 11.91 -31.29
CA PRO A 139 14.48 10.77 -32.18
C PRO A 139 15.48 9.69 -31.72
N ALA A 140 16.49 10.05 -30.92
CA ALA A 140 17.46 9.08 -30.42
C ALA A 140 16.87 8.18 -29.30
N ARG A 141 15.80 8.62 -28.63
CA ARG A 141 15.08 7.83 -27.61
C ARG A 141 14.10 6.84 -28.22
N VAL A 142 13.49 7.17 -29.35
CA VAL A 142 12.41 6.35 -29.93
C VAL A 142 12.82 4.86 -30.10
N PRO A 143 14.04 4.53 -30.57
CA PRO A 143 14.48 3.12 -30.68
C PRO A 143 14.63 2.39 -29.34
N THR A 144 14.69 3.11 -28.20
CA THR A 144 14.72 2.49 -26.87
C THR A 144 13.32 2.20 -26.32
N ILE A 145 12.30 2.84 -26.91
CA ILE A 145 10.90 2.72 -26.51
C ILE A 145 10.20 1.61 -27.31
N VAL A 146 10.47 1.54 -28.63
CA VAL A 146 9.80 0.64 -29.57
C VAL A 146 10.80 -0.22 -30.34
N ALA A 147 10.40 -1.45 -30.67
CA ALA A 147 11.27 -2.42 -31.36
C ALA A 147 11.62 -2.02 -32.79
N CYS A 148 10.77 -1.22 -33.43
CA CYS A 148 10.98 -0.76 -34.81
C CYS A 148 10.51 0.69 -34.95
N VAL A 149 11.30 1.54 -35.62
CA VAL A 149 10.93 2.94 -35.91
C VAL A 149 10.50 3.03 -37.37
N PRO A 150 9.21 3.28 -37.65
CA PRO A 150 8.71 3.29 -39.04
C PRO A 150 9.24 4.50 -39.81
N ALA A 151 9.67 4.25 -41.08
CA ALA A 151 10.14 5.30 -41.98
C ALA A 151 8.97 6.04 -42.68
N LEU A 152 7.88 5.33 -42.94
CA LEU A 152 6.70 5.83 -43.65
C LEU A 152 5.41 5.40 -42.94
N PRO A 153 4.32 6.17 -43.04
CA PRO A 153 3.02 5.77 -42.49
C PRO A 153 2.45 4.47 -43.07
N THR A 154 2.95 4.07 -44.25
CA THR A 154 2.58 2.83 -44.93
C THR A 154 3.45 1.63 -44.55
N ASP A 155 4.45 1.82 -43.71
CA ASP A 155 5.28 0.73 -43.19
C ASP A 155 4.52 -0.05 -42.09
N THR A 156 3.47 -0.74 -42.51
CA THR A 156 2.57 -1.47 -41.59
C THR A 156 3.24 -2.63 -40.88
N VAL A 157 4.35 -3.18 -41.43
CA VAL A 157 5.12 -4.26 -40.78
C VAL A 157 5.83 -3.70 -39.55
N CYS A 158 6.62 -2.65 -39.72
CA CYS A 158 7.33 -2.02 -38.60
C CYS A 158 6.35 -1.44 -37.56
N LEU A 159 5.27 -0.77 -37.99
CA LEU A 159 4.24 -0.27 -37.09
C LEU A 159 3.61 -1.40 -36.28
N ARG A 160 3.30 -2.54 -36.89
CA ARG A 160 2.72 -3.71 -36.23
C ARG A 160 3.68 -4.28 -35.17
N ASP A 161 4.95 -4.45 -35.52
CA ASP A 161 5.97 -4.97 -34.59
C ASP A 161 6.21 -4.02 -33.41
N ALA A 162 6.29 -2.71 -33.68
CA ALA A 162 6.43 -1.69 -32.64
C ALA A 162 5.25 -1.68 -31.67
N ILE A 163 4.03 -1.73 -32.18
CA ILE A 163 2.79 -1.72 -31.36
C ILE A 163 2.65 -3.04 -30.59
N ALA A 164 2.95 -4.19 -31.20
CA ALA A 164 2.87 -5.50 -30.55
C ALA A 164 3.86 -5.61 -29.39
N SER A 165 5.12 -5.23 -29.62
CA SER A 165 6.18 -5.26 -28.62
C SER A 165 5.90 -4.30 -27.46
N PHE A 166 5.54 -3.05 -27.76
CA PHE A 166 5.20 -2.07 -26.73
C PHE A 166 3.95 -2.48 -25.94
N GLY A 167 2.90 -2.92 -26.63
CA GLY A 167 1.65 -3.33 -26.01
C GLY A 167 1.81 -4.58 -25.14
N ARG A 168 2.66 -5.55 -25.51
CA ARG A 168 2.99 -6.73 -24.69
C ARG A 168 3.56 -6.31 -23.33
N ARG A 169 4.47 -5.34 -23.31
CA ARG A 169 5.05 -4.80 -22.07
C ARG A 169 4.01 -4.01 -21.27
N ALA A 170 3.30 -3.09 -21.94
CA ALA A 170 2.34 -2.20 -21.28
C ALA A 170 1.14 -2.97 -20.68
N TRP A 171 0.58 -3.94 -21.41
CA TRP A 171 -0.57 -4.71 -20.96
C TRP A 171 -0.19 -6.02 -20.26
N ARG A 172 1.11 -6.28 -20.14
CA ARG A 172 1.68 -7.44 -19.47
C ARG A 172 1.20 -8.78 -20.06
N ARG A 173 0.74 -8.74 -21.33
CA ARG A 173 0.31 -9.88 -22.16
C ARG A 173 0.38 -9.52 -23.64
N PRO A 174 0.45 -10.47 -24.56
CA PRO A 174 0.28 -10.19 -25.97
C PRO A 174 -1.06 -9.51 -26.27
N LEU A 175 -1.07 -8.62 -27.26
CA LEU A 175 -2.30 -8.07 -27.81
C LEU A 175 -2.99 -9.12 -28.67
N ALA A 176 -4.32 -9.25 -28.53
CA ALA A 176 -5.12 -10.01 -29.46
C ALA A 176 -5.09 -9.36 -30.87
N ALA A 177 -5.31 -10.14 -31.93
CA ALA A 177 -5.23 -9.64 -33.29
C ALA A 177 -6.12 -8.39 -33.53
N ALA A 178 -7.34 -8.40 -33.01
CA ALA A 178 -8.28 -7.26 -33.15
C ALA A 178 -7.82 -6.02 -32.36
N GLU A 179 -7.14 -6.21 -31.21
CA GLU A 179 -6.55 -5.13 -30.42
C GLU A 179 -5.39 -4.50 -31.21
N LEU A 180 -4.49 -5.33 -31.70
CA LEU A 180 -3.35 -4.91 -32.51
C LEU A 180 -3.79 -4.15 -33.78
N ASP A 181 -4.79 -4.67 -34.51
CA ASP A 181 -5.32 -4.04 -35.72
C ASP A 181 -5.96 -2.67 -35.42
N ARG A 182 -6.61 -2.50 -34.26
CA ARG A 182 -7.16 -1.20 -33.81
C ARG A 182 -6.05 -0.16 -33.66
N TYR A 183 -4.98 -0.48 -32.94
CA TYR A 183 -3.88 0.49 -32.72
C TYR A 183 -3.04 0.72 -33.97
N LEU A 184 -2.90 -0.28 -34.83
CA LEU A 184 -2.30 -0.14 -36.15
C LEU A 184 -3.14 0.84 -37.01
N GLY A 185 -4.48 0.73 -36.97
CA GLY A 185 -5.38 1.66 -37.62
C GLY A 185 -5.19 3.11 -37.16
N ILE A 186 -5.03 3.33 -35.85
CA ILE A 186 -4.74 4.67 -35.29
C ILE A 186 -3.39 5.19 -35.82
N ALA A 187 -2.33 4.37 -35.72
CA ALA A 187 -0.99 4.77 -36.15
C ALA A 187 -0.94 5.12 -37.66
N THR A 188 -1.58 4.32 -38.49
CA THR A 188 -1.61 4.56 -39.95
C THR A 188 -2.46 5.77 -40.33
N ALA A 189 -3.63 5.97 -39.68
CA ALA A 189 -4.50 7.12 -39.95
C ALA A 189 -3.82 8.44 -39.58
N VAL A 190 -3.34 8.55 -38.33
CA VAL A 190 -2.68 9.77 -37.84
C VAL A 190 -1.36 10.01 -38.57
N GLY A 191 -0.56 8.95 -38.81
CA GLY A 191 0.69 9.07 -39.56
C GLY A 191 0.47 9.55 -41.00
N SER A 192 -0.60 9.11 -41.65
CA SER A 192 -0.94 9.55 -43.02
C SER A 192 -1.43 11.02 -43.03
N GLU A 193 -2.24 11.41 -42.06
CA GLU A 193 -2.75 12.78 -41.93
C GLU A 193 -1.62 13.78 -41.64
N THR A 194 -0.71 13.43 -40.75
CA THR A 194 0.45 14.27 -40.40
C THR A 194 1.64 14.14 -41.34
N SER A 195 1.61 13.18 -42.24
CA SER A 195 2.75 12.77 -43.08
C SER A 195 3.98 12.36 -42.23
N ASP A 196 3.76 11.88 -41.00
CA ASP A 196 4.81 11.48 -40.05
C ASP A 196 4.42 10.17 -39.37
N ALA A 197 5.15 9.11 -39.69
CA ALA A 197 4.94 7.78 -39.17
C ALA A 197 5.20 7.69 -37.65
N VAL A 198 6.17 8.45 -37.15
CA VAL A 198 6.54 8.46 -35.72
C VAL A 198 5.46 9.14 -34.89
N VAL A 199 4.85 10.21 -35.41
CA VAL A 199 3.68 10.86 -34.80
C VAL A 199 2.50 9.88 -34.73
N GLY A 200 2.26 9.11 -35.80
CA GLY A 200 1.24 8.07 -35.81
C GLY A 200 1.50 6.98 -34.76
N LEU A 201 2.73 6.48 -34.68
CA LEU A 201 3.14 5.49 -33.69
C LEU A 201 2.99 6.02 -32.25
N ARG A 202 3.39 7.27 -31.99
CA ARG A 202 3.20 7.91 -30.68
C ARG A 202 1.72 7.91 -30.24
N HIS A 203 0.78 8.18 -31.15
CA HIS A 203 -0.65 8.16 -30.83
C HIS A 203 -1.14 6.74 -30.49
N ALA A 204 -0.63 5.71 -31.16
CA ALA A 204 -0.94 4.34 -30.79
C ALA A 204 -0.39 3.99 -29.40
N VAL A 205 0.85 4.39 -29.09
CA VAL A 205 1.46 4.24 -27.77
C VAL A 205 0.65 4.96 -26.69
N TRP A 206 0.28 6.22 -26.94
CA TRP A 206 -0.58 6.99 -26.03
C TRP A 206 -1.92 6.30 -25.78
N GLY A 207 -2.57 5.79 -26.82
CA GLY A 207 -3.82 5.04 -26.69
C GLY A 207 -3.65 3.73 -25.90
N LEU A 208 -2.54 3.00 -26.08
CA LEU A 208 -2.23 1.79 -25.30
C LEU A 208 -2.11 2.10 -23.81
N LEU A 209 -1.48 3.22 -23.45
CA LEU A 209 -1.29 3.64 -22.06
C LEU A 209 -2.58 4.16 -21.39
N GLN A 210 -3.57 4.62 -22.16
CA GLN A 210 -4.88 5.00 -21.62
C GLN A 210 -5.83 3.81 -21.41
N SER A 211 -5.46 2.65 -21.92
CA SER A 211 -6.31 1.46 -21.79
C SER A 211 -6.45 1.01 -20.34
N PRO A 212 -7.65 0.54 -19.94
CA PRO A 212 -7.83 -0.17 -18.66
C PRO A 212 -6.84 -1.32 -18.49
N HIS A 213 -6.42 -1.99 -19.58
CA HIS A 213 -5.41 -3.04 -19.52
C HIS A 213 -4.04 -2.56 -19.05
N PHE A 214 -3.72 -1.27 -19.19
CA PHE A 214 -2.53 -0.68 -18.60
C PHE A 214 -2.80 -0.15 -17.20
N LEU A 215 -3.87 0.63 -17.03
CA LEU A 215 -4.16 1.36 -15.79
C LEU A 215 -4.59 0.48 -14.63
N TYR A 216 -5.01 -0.76 -14.90
CA TYR A 216 -5.47 -1.71 -13.89
C TYR A 216 -4.66 -3.01 -13.92
N ARG A 217 -4.46 -3.59 -12.76
CA ARG A 217 -4.08 -4.99 -12.62
C ARG A 217 -5.35 -5.82 -12.69
N VAL A 218 -5.45 -6.64 -13.73
CA VAL A 218 -6.59 -7.52 -13.97
C VAL A 218 -6.18 -8.91 -13.52
N GLU A 219 -6.81 -9.42 -12.46
CA GLU A 219 -6.56 -10.72 -11.86
C GLU A 219 -7.89 -11.48 -11.81
N LEU A 220 -8.29 -12.06 -12.95
CA LEU A 220 -9.58 -12.76 -13.11
C LEU A 220 -9.47 -14.23 -12.76
N GLY A 221 -8.34 -14.84 -13.12
CA GLY A 221 -8.16 -16.29 -13.03
C GLY A 221 -9.12 -17.09 -13.90
N ALA A 222 -9.00 -18.40 -13.81
CA ALA A 222 -9.91 -19.36 -14.43
C ALA A 222 -10.26 -20.47 -13.44
N ALA A 223 -11.53 -20.86 -13.37
CA ALA A 223 -11.98 -21.94 -12.51
C ALA A 223 -11.35 -23.26 -12.95
N GLY A 224 -10.61 -23.90 -12.04
CA GLY A 224 -10.04 -25.23 -12.22
C GLY A 224 -11.07 -26.35 -11.97
N ALA A 225 -10.69 -27.57 -12.32
CA ALA A 225 -11.53 -28.75 -12.06
C ALA A 225 -11.68 -29.05 -10.54
N ASP A 226 -10.79 -28.54 -9.73
CA ASP A 226 -10.77 -28.64 -8.26
C ASP A 226 -11.61 -27.54 -7.57
N GLY A 227 -12.25 -26.65 -8.36
CA GLY A 227 -13.07 -25.54 -7.87
C GLY A 227 -12.28 -24.31 -7.45
N ARG A 228 -10.93 -24.35 -7.46
CA ARG A 228 -10.10 -23.16 -7.23
C ARG A 228 -10.03 -22.31 -8.51
N VAL A 229 -9.83 -21.01 -8.35
CA VAL A 229 -9.66 -20.08 -9.45
C VAL A 229 -8.16 -19.77 -9.60
N ALA A 230 -7.50 -20.45 -10.54
CA ALA A 230 -6.07 -20.29 -10.79
C ALA A 230 -5.79 -19.07 -11.68
N PHE A 231 -4.77 -18.29 -11.37
CA PHE A 231 -4.30 -17.21 -12.22
C PHE A 231 -3.59 -17.77 -13.47
N SER A 232 -3.79 -17.12 -14.60
CA SER A 232 -3.02 -17.41 -15.82
C SER A 232 -1.54 -17.04 -15.63
N SER A 233 -0.68 -17.59 -16.47
CA SER A 233 0.76 -17.31 -16.42
C SER A 233 1.08 -15.81 -16.58
N TYR A 234 0.31 -15.06 -17.39
CA TYR A 234 0.48 -13.62 -17.53
C TYR A 234 -0.02 -12.82 -16.30
N GLU A 235 -1.12 -13.26 -15.68
CA GLU A 235 -1.58 -12.66 -14.41
C GLU A 235 -0.54 -12.90 -13.32
N MET A 236 0.07 -14.09 -13.27
CA MET A 236 1.16 -14.40 -12.35
C MET A 236 2.40 -13.56 -12.60
N ALA A 237 2.77 -13.30 -13.87
CA ALA A 237 3.88 -12.40 -14.21
C ALA A 237 3.62 -10.98 -13.68
N SER A 238 2.40 -10.46 -13.89
CA SER A 238 1.97 -9.17 -13.36
C SER A 238 2.04 -9.15 -11.83
N ARG A 239 1.48 -10.18 -11.18
CA ARG A 239 1.40 -10.32 -9.72
C ARG A 239 2.79 -10.36 -9.08
N LEU A 240 3.72 -11.16 -9.61
CA LEU A 240 5.11 -11.22 -9.15
C LEU A 240 5.82 -9.88 -9.31
N ALA A 241 5.69 -9.22 -10.48
CA ALA A 241 6.39 -7.98 -10.77
C ALA A 241 5.94 -6.84 -9.84
N PHE A 242 4.65 -6.64 -9.67
CA PHE A 242 4.14 -5.60 -8.78
C PHE A 242 4.38 -5.90 -7.30
N THR A 243 4.42 -7.17 -6.90
CA THR A 243 4.74 -7.55 -5.51
C THR A 243 6.21 -7.32 -5.19
N LEU A 244 7.12 -7.79 -6.05
CA LEU A 244 8.55 -7.79 -5.76
C LEU A 244 9.28 -6.53 -6.22
N TRP A 245 8.81 -5.89 -7.30
CA TRP A 245 9.47 -4.73 -7.92
C TRP A 245 8.65 -3.45 -7.93
N ASN A 246 7.36 -3.54 -7.63
CA ASN A 246 6.41 -2.41 -7.71
C ASN A 246 6.40 -1.73 -9.11
N THR A 247 6.58 -2.53 -10.16
CA THR A 247 6.55 -2.10 -11.56
C THR A 247 6.20 -3.26 -12.50
N LEU A 248 6.32 -3.04 -13.81
CA LEU A 248 6.00 -4.01 -14.87
C LEU A 248 6.93 -5.24 -14.86
N PRO A 249 6.42 -6.40 -15.33
CA PRO A 249 7.27 -7.55 -15.63
C PRO A 249 8.27 -7.20 -16.74
N ASP A 250 9.51 -7.69 -16.60
CA ASP A 250 10.51 -7.63 -17.66
C ASP A 250 10.26 -8.71 -18.73
N GLU A 251 11.01 -8.62 -19.84
CA GLU A 251 10.87 -9.56 -20.96
C GLU A 251 11.10 -11.01 -20.53
N ALA A 252 12.07 -11.26 -19.62
CA ALA A 252 12.34 -12.62 -19.15
C ALA A 252 11.14 -13.22 -18.39
N LEU A 253 10.43 -12.40 -17.61
CA LEU A 253 9.23 -12.82 -16.89
C LEU A 253 8.04 -13.00 -17.84
N LEU A 254 7.90 -12.12 -18.85
CA LEU A 254 6.87 -12.25 -19.88
C LEU A 254 7.11 -13.47 -20.78
N ASP A 255 8.37 -13.80 -21.08
CA ASP A 255 8.74 -14.99 -21.84
C ASP A 255 8.46 -16.28 -21.05
N ALA A 256 8.71 -16.28 -19.73
CA ALA A 256 8.30 -17.39 -18.86
C ALA A 256 6.77 -17.54 -18.83
N ALA A 257 6.04 -16.41 -18.83
CA ALA A 257 4.58 -16.43 -18.91
C ALA A 257 4.09 -16.99 -20.27
N GLU A 258 4.73 -16.65 -21.38
CA GLU A 258 4.39 -17.16 -22.70
C GLU A 258 4.60 -18.68 -22.82
N ARG A 259 5.59 -19.23 -22.11
CA ARG A 259 5.82 -20.68 -22.01
C ARG A 259 4.96 -21.38 -20.96
N ASP A 260 4.02 -20.64 -20.34
CA ASP A 260 3.13 -21.12 -19.28
C ASP A 260 3.85 -21.66 -18.03
N GLU A 261 5.09 -21.21 -17.79
CA GLU A 261 5.91 -21.69 -16.67
C GLU A 261 5.39 -21.21 -15.31
N LEU A 262 4.72 -20.04 -15.25
CA LEU A 262 4.31 -19.41 -13.99
C LEU A 262 3.02 -20.00 -13.39
N THR A 263 2.38 -20.95 -14.06
CA THR A 263 1.29 -21.76 -13.49
C THR A 263 1.81 -22.88 -12.59
N SER A 264 3.11 -23.19 -12.68
CA SER A 264 3.77 -24.20 -11.85
C SER A 264 4.52 -23.59 -10.65
N ALA A 265 4.62 -24.33 -9.54
CA ALA A 265 5.40 -23.93 -8.37
C ALA A 265 6.88 -23.71 -8.73
N ASP A 266 7.49 -24.62 -9.49
CA ASP A 266 8.91 -24.55 -9.87
C ASP A 266 9.23 -23.31 -10.72
N GLY A 267 8.35 -22.95 -11.65
CA GLY A 267 8.48 -21.75 -12.46
C GLY A 267 8.41 -20.48 -11.62
N VAL A 268 7.47 -20.42 -10.66
CA VAL A 268 7.36 -19.30 -9.72
C VAL A 268 8.61 -19.19 -8.86
N VAL A 269 9.10 -20.30 -8.28
CA VAL A 269 10.34 -20.35 -7.48
C VAL A 269 11.53 -19.84 -8.27
N THR A 270 11.66 -20.27 -9.54
CA THR A 270 12.76 -19.86 -10.43
C THR A 270 12.75 -18.34 -10.64
N GLN A 271 11.60 -17.78 -10.98
CA GLN A 271 11.49 -16.34 -11.23
C GLN A 271 11.58 -15.52 -9.94
N ALA A 272 10.96 -15.95 -8.84
CA ALA A 272 11.06 -15.26 -7.55
C ALA A 272 12.52 -15.17 -7.06
N THR A 273 13.29 -16.25 -7.20
CA THR A 273 14.73 -16.27 -6.86
C THR A 273 15.51 -15.23 -7.68
N ARG A 274 15.28 -15.17 -8.98
CA ARG A 274 15.90 -14.19 -9.88
C ARG A 274 15.49 -12.76 -9.50
N MET A 275 14.21 -12.55 -9.27
CA MET A 275 13.63 -11.24 -9.02
C MET A 275 14.06 -10.63 -7.69
N LEU A 276 14.19 -11.44 -6.64
CA LEU A 276 14.70 -10.97 -5.34
C LEU A 276 16.19 -10.62 -5.38
N ALA A 277 16.96 -11.22 -6.29
CA ALA A 277 18.36 -10.85 -6.54
C ALA A 277 18.52 -9.59 -7.41
N ASP A 278 17.46 -9.13 -8.07
CA ASP A 278 17.47 -7.94 -8.92
C ASP A 278 17.43 -6.65 -8.09
N PRO A 279 18.18 -5.59 -8.44
CA PRO A 279 18.12 -4.31 -7.74
C PRO A 279 16.72 -3.69 -7.59
N ARG A 280 15.79 -4.00 -8.50
CA ARG A 280 14.39 -3.53 -8.42
C ARG A 280 13.63 -4.06 -7.19
N ALA A 281 14.10 -5.16 -6.57
CA ALA A 281 13.52 -5.65 -5.32
C ALA A 281 13.56 -4.59 -4.19
N ARG A 282 14.59 -3.72 -4.19
CA ARG A 282 14.67 -2.58 -3.27
C ARG A 282 13.48 -1.63 -3.41
N GLN A 283 13.12 -1.32 -4.64
CA GLN A 283 11.96 -0.45 -4.94
C GLN A 283 10.65 -1.07 -4.41
N GLY A 284 10.45 -2.37 -4.58
CA GLY A 284 9.29 -3.09 -4.04
C GLY A 284 9.23 -3.03 -2.52
N VAL A 285 10.35 -3.32 -1.84
CA VAL A 285 10.44 -3.25 -0.37
C VAL A 285 10.24 -1.83 0.14
N HIS A 286 10.89 -0.82 -0.47
CA HIS A 286 10.75 0.58 -0.08
C HIS A 286 9.30 1.07 -0.24
N ASN A 287 8.58 0.64 -1.28
CA ASN A 287 7.18 0.99 -1.46
C ASN A 287 6.30 0.34 -0.37
N PHE A 288 6.48 -0.95 -0.10
CA PHE A 288 5.76 -1.63 0.98
C PHE A 288 5.97 -0.94 2.33
N ILE A 289 7.22 -0.65 2.70
CA ILE A 289 7.56 0.04 3.95
C ILE A 289 7.00 1.47 3.98
N GLY A 290 7.04 2.16 2.84
CA GLY A 290 6.47 3.50 2.69
C GLY A 290 4.95 3.52 2.95
N GLU A 291 4.24 2.50 2.47
CA GLU A 291 2.81 2.35 2.75
C GLU A 291 2.56 1.82 4.17
N LEU A 292 3.28 0.79 4.62
CA LEU A 292 3.14 0.21 5.96
C LEU A 292 3.21 1.26 7.08
N TYR A 293 4.10 2.23 6.95
CA TYR A 293 4.31 3.30 7.93
C TYR A 293 3.76 4.66 7.47
N GLU A 294 2.93 4.68 6.43
CA GLU A 294 2.23 5.87 5.92
C GLU A 294 3.16 7.08 5.68
N LEU A 295 4.35 6.85 5.11
CA LEU A 295 5.38 7.88 4.96
C LEU A 295 4.96 9.08 4.11
N TRP A 296 3.90 8.96 3.31
CA TRP A 296 3.33 10.08 2.55
C TRP A 296 2.73 11.17 3.47
N LEU A 297 2.26 10.79 4.67
CA LEU A 297 1.71 11.76 5.64
C LEU A 297 2.77 12.70 6.21
N LEU A 298 4.06 12.36 6.10
CA LEU A 298 5.14 13.21 6.62
C LEU A 298 5.13 14.61 5.99
N ASP A 299 4.80 14.71 4.70
CA ASP A 299 4.78 15.98 3.98
C ASP A 299 3.61 16.87 4.40
N GLU A 300 2.55 16.29 4.96
CA GLU A 300 1.36 16.97 5.50
C GLU A 300 1.58 17.46 6.94
N LYS A 301 2.59 16.92 7.64
CA LYS A 301 2.84 17.27 9.05
C LYS A 301 3.41 18.68 9.17
N VAL A 302 2.71 19.51 9.93
CA VAL A 302 3.11 20.89 10.26
C VAL A 302 3.59 20.93 11.70
N LYS A 303 4.68 21.67 11.96
CA LYS A 303 5.17 21.99 13.31
C LYS A 303 5.18 23.50 13.51
N ASP A 304 5.05 23.95 14.77
CA ASP A 304 5.13 25.38 15.09
C ASP A 304 6.52 25.91 14.73
N PRO A 305 6.63 26.84 13.76
CA PRO A 305 7.94 27.31 13.30
C PRO A 305 8.68 28.16 14.32
N THR A 306 8.01 28.65 15.37
CA THR A 306 8.65 29.41 16.44
C THR A 306 9.32 28.51 17.46
N GLN A 307 8.76 27.31 17.68
CA GLN A 307 9.30 26.31 18.61
C GLN A 307 10.27 25.34 17.91
N PHE A 308 10.00 25.03 16.63
CA PHE A 308 10.71 24.02 15.83
C PHE A 308 11.15 24.59 14.47
N PRO A 309 12.03 25.62 14.46
CA PRO A 309 12.49 26.24 13.22
C PRO A 309 13.27 25.28 12.31
N GLU A 310 13.82 24.19 12.87
CA GLU A 310 14.49 23.12 12.14
C GLU A 310 13.54 22.22 11.34
N TRP A 311 12.22 22.29 11.56
CA TRP A 311 11.25 21.48 10.80
C TRP A 311 11.11 21.96 9.35
N THR A 312 12.08 21.61 8.54
CA THR A 312 12.20 21.99 7.13
C THR A 312 11.83 20.83 6.19
N PRO A 313 11.55 21.10 4.91
CA PRO A 313 11.41 20.02 3.92
C PRO A 313 12.65 19.12 3.85
N THR A 314 13.86 19.70 4.02
CA THR A 314 15.12 18.94 4.02
C THR A 314 15.18 17.96 5.19
N LEU A 315 14.84 18.40 6.41
CA LEU A 315 14.84 17.52 7.58
C LEU A 315 13.84 16.37 7.41
N ARG A 316 12.64 16.64 6.87
CA ARG A 316 11.67 15.58 6.58
C ARG A 316 12.19 14.54 5.59
N GLN A 317 12.85 15.02 4.53
CA GLN A 317 13.46 14.10 3.55
C GLN A 317 14.57 13.25 4.18
N VAL A 318 15.45 13.86 4.96
CA VAL A 318 16.55 13.17 5.65
C VAL A 318 16.02 12.13 6.65
N MET A 319 14.94 12.41 7.36
CA MET A 319 14.28 11.45 8.25
C MET A 319 13.70 10.24 7.48
N ARG A 320 13.13 10.49 6.29
CA ARG A 320 12.65 9.42 5.41
C ARG A 320 13.82 8.57 4.90
N ASP A 321 14.91 9.22 4.47
CA ASP A 321 16.10 8.55 3.96
C ASP A 321 16.79 7.71 5.05
N GLU A 322 16.75 8.15 6.32
CA GLU A 322 17.24 7.35 7.45
C GLU A 322 16.49 6.02 7.57
N LEU A 323 15.16 6.05 7.53
CA LEU A 323 14.37 4.82 7.62
C LEU A 323 14.69 3.88 6.44
N LEU A 324 14.73 4.43 5.22
CA LEU A 324 15.06 3.62 4.04
C LEU A 324 16.48 3.04 4.11
N ALA A 325 17.45 3.79 4.65
CA ALA A 325 18.81 3.29 4.86
C ALA A 325 18.86 2.16 5.91
N ARG A 326 18.05 2.21 6.97
CA ARG A 326 17.91 1.11 7.95
C ARG A 326 17.32 -0.14 7.29
N ILE A 327 16.30 0.04 6.44
CA ILE A 327 15.70 -1.07 5.68
C ILE A 327 16.70 -1.66 4.68
N GLU A 328 17.43 -0.79 3.96
CA GLU A 328 18.48 -1.22 3.04
C GLU A 328 19.56 -2.05 3.75
N ASP A 329 19.93 -1.64 4.97
CA ASP A 329 20.93 -2.35 5.76
C ASP A 329 20.43 -3.74 6.18
N VAL A 330 19.25 -3.84 6.79
CA VAL A 330 18.76 -5.08 7.39
C VAL A 330 18.21 -6.09 6.37
N VAL A 331 17.77 -5.61 5.20
CA VAL A 331 17.18 -6.50 4.18
C VAL A 331 18.16 -6.88 3.08
N PHE A 332 19.05 -5.96 2.66
CA PHE A 332 19.85 -6.14 1.45
C PHE A 332 21.36 -6.12 1.68
N THR A 333 21.87 -5.20 2.53
CA THR A 333 23.33 -5.02 2.67
C THR A 333 23.94 -6.03 3.64
N ALA A 334 23.31 -6.20 4.79
CA ALA A 334 23.68 -7.17 5.81
C ALA A 334 22.40 -7.89 6.28
N PRO A 335 21.83 -8.76 5.42
CA PRO A 335 20.56 -9.40 5.72
C PRO A 335 20.59 -10.14 7.06
N ASP A 336 19.72 -9.72 7.98
CA ASP A 336 19.66 -10.18 9.36
C ASP A 336 18.20 -10.24 9.84
N ASP A 337 17.99 -10.50 11.11
CA ASP A 337 16.69 -10.42 11.77
C ASP A 337 16.04 -9.06 11.52
N PHE A 338 14.95 -9.05 10.77
CA PHE A 338 14.21 -7.82 10.44
C PHE A 338 13.71 -7.09 11.69
N PHE A 339 13.41 -7.83 12.75
CA PHE A 339 12.93 -7.23 13.99
C PHE A 339 14.04 -6.51 14.77
N ALA A 340 15.31 -6.69 14.41
CA ALA A 340 16.39 -5.81 14.88
C ALA A 340 16.14 -4.33 14.53
N LEU A 341 15.32 -4.04 13.49
CA LEU A 341 14.88 -2.69 13.17
C LEU A 341 14.20 -1.98 14.36
N TYR A 342 13.53 -2.74 15.25
CA TYR A 342 12.74 -2.16 16.34
C TYR A 342 13.60 -1.70 17.53
N ASP A 343 14.72 -2.36 17.84
CA ASP A 343 15.55 -2.02 19.02
C ASP A 343 17.02 -1.72 18.71
N SER A 344 17.43 -1.75 17.44
CA SER A 344 18.81 -1.49 17.05
C SER A 344 19.33 -0.15 17.55
N PRO A 345 20.55 -0.09 18.13
CA PRO A 345 21.24 1.17 18.41
C PRO A 345 21.84 1.81 17.14
N LYS A 346 21.83 1.11 16.00
CA LYS A 346 22.39 1.61 14.75
C LYS A 346 21.47 2.63 14.11
N VAL A 347 22.00 3.80 13.79
CA VAL A 347 21.31 4.89 13.10
C VAL A 347 22.08 5.28 11.83
N PHE A 348 21.40 5.92 10.90
CA PHE A 348 22.02 6.50 9.70
C PHE A 348 21.80 8.00 9.71
N VAL A 349 22.87 8.79 9.79
CA VAL A 349 22.79 10.23 10.04
C VAL A 349 23.62 11.04 9.04
N ASN A 350 23.11 12.21 8.70
CA ASN A 350 23.84 13.35 8.18
C ASN A 350 23.96 14.42 9.29
N ASN A 351 24.41 15.64 8.96
CA ASN A 351 24.58 16.70 9.97
C ASN A 351 23.27 17.12 10.65
N GLU A 352 22.14 17.14 9.92
CA GLU A 352 20.85 17.54 10.49
C GLU A 352 20.35 16.52 11.51
N LEU A 353 20.40 15.23 11.15
CA LEU A 353 20.00 14.16 12.09
C LEU A 353 20.99 13.99 13.23
N ALA A 354 22.30 14.14 12.97
CA ALA A 354 23.31 14.09 14.02
C ALA A 354 23.01 15.16 15.09
N ALA A 355 22.72 16.40 14.68
CA ALA A 355 22.36 17.47 15.60
C ALA A 355 21.07 17.16 16.38
N LEU A 356 20.03 16.64 15.69
CA LEU A 356 18.78 16.25 16.32
C LEU A 356 18.96 15.12 17.35
N TYR A 357 19.87 14.18 17.08
CA TYR A 357 20.13 13.01 17.92
C TYR A 357 21.20 13.25 18.99
N GLY A 358 21.80 14.46 19.02
CA GLY A 358 22.89 14.79 19.95
C GLY A 358 24.18 14.04 19.63
N LEU A 359 24.39 13.67 18.38
CA LEU A 359 25.58 12.98 17.89
C LEU A 359 26.61 13.97 17.31
N PRO A 360 27.89 13.58 17.20
CA PRO A 360 28.89 14.38 16.54
C PRO A 360 28.51 14.73 15.10
N PRO A 361 28.93 15.89 14.57
CA PRO A 361 28.68 16.27 13.19
C PRO A 361 29.11 15.20 12.19
N ALA A 362 28.27 14.94 11.19
CA ALA A 362 28.56 14.08 10.06
C ALA A 362 28.93 14.90 8.81
N ASP A 363 29.38 14.25 7.74
CA ASP A 363 29.54 14.89 6.44
C ASP A 363 28.15 15.33 5.94
N PRO A 364 27.95 16.61 5.58
CA PRO A 364 26.63 17.12 5.21
C PRO A 364 26.03 16.44 3.97
N ASP A 365 26.86 15.93 3.09
CA ASP A 365 26.42 15.37 1.80
C ASP A 365 26.31 13.84 1.81
N SER A 366 26.54 13.18 2.97
CA SER A 366 26.49 11.73 3.05
C SER A 366 25.85 11.24 4.34
N PHE A 367 25.10 10.15 4.23
CA PHE A 367 24.71 9.35 5.37
C PHE A 367 25.85 8.46 5.82
N ARG A 368 25.99 8.30 7.13
CA ARG A 368 26.87 7.31 7.74
C ARG A 368 26.13 6.52 8.79
N ALA A 369 26.53 5.27 8.94
CA ALA A 369 26.08 4.44 10.06
C ALA A 369 26.81 4.87 11.34
N GLU A 370 26.06 5.11 12.41
CA GLU A 370 26.56 5.41 13.75
C GLU A 370 25.89 4.48 14.76
N LEU A 371 26.61 4.17 15.82
CA LEU A 371 26.04 3.48 16.98
C LEU A 371 25.71 4.52 18.06
N LEU A 372 24.47 4.52 18.47
CA LEU A 372 24.05 5.30 19.63
C LEU A 372 24.83 4.87 20.88
N PRO A 373 25.17 5.79 21.79
CA PRO A 373 25.85 5.45 23.04
C PRO A 373 25.11 4.37 23.84
N GLU A 374 25.85 3.57 24.59
CA GLU A 374 25.28 2.64 25.56
C GLU A 374 24.38 3.42 26.55
N GLY A 375 23.20 2.86 26.86
CA GLY A 375 22.21 3.54 27.69
C GLY A 375 21.44 4.68 27.01
N SER A 376 21.64 4.92 25.71
CA SER A 376 20.82 5.90 24.99
C SER A 376 19.34 5.52 25.08
N PRO A 377 18.45 6.47 25.42
CA PRO A 377 17.00 6.22 25.44
C PRO A 377 16.40 6.07 24.03
N ARG A 378 17.16 6.46 22.99
CA ARG A 378 16.75 6.28 21.60
C ARG A 378 17.12 4.88 21.12
N ARG A 379 16.15 4.13 20.61
CA ARG A 379 16.33 2.80 20.02
C ARG A 379 15.40 2.62 18.82
N GLY A 380 15.90 1.95 17.83
CA GLY A 380 15.14 1.39 16.72
C GLY A 380 14.17 2.33 16.02
N LEU A 381 13.11 1.72 15.50
CA LEU A 381 12.09 2.38 14.70
C LEU A 381 11.29 3.42 15.49
N ILE A 382 10.76 3.03 16.66
CA ILE A 382 9.87 3.89 17.45
C ILE A 382 10.60 5.10 18.05
N GLY A 383 11.93 5.01 18.21
CA GLY A 383 12.78 6.12 18.65
C GLY A 383 13.32 6.97 17.51
N SER A 384 13.02 6.67 16.23
CA SER A 384 13.45 7.48 15.09
C SER A 384 12.74 8.84 15.06
N GLY A 385 13.46 9.87 14.61
CA GLY A 385 12.89 11.21 14.47
C GLY A 385 11.65 11.22 13.58
N LEU A 386 11.65 10.41 12.54
CA LEU A 386 10.51 10.22 11.62
C LEU A 386 9.24 9.81 12.37
N MET A 387 9.28 8.67 13.08
CA MET A 387 8.10 8.13 13.75
C MET A 387 7.60 9.03 14.88
N LEU A 388 8.53 9.65 15.62
CA LEU A 388 8.20 10.59 16.68
C LEU A 388 7.53 11.86 16.14
N ALA A 389 8.02 12.39 15.02
CA ALA A 389 7.46 13.60 14.42
C ALA A 389 6.12 13.34 13.71
N MET A 390 5.99 12.23 13.01
CA MET A 390 4.73 11.86 12.33
C MET A 390 3.57 11.74 13.32
N ASN A 391 3.83 11.20 14.52
CA ASN A 391 2.84 10.91 15.54
C ASN A 391 2.82 11.95 16.65
N SER A 392 3.01 13.22 16.29
CA SER A 392 2.97 14.37 17.22
C SER A 392 2.19 15.54 16.62
N LEU A 393 1.62 16.36 17.48
CA LEU A 393 0.90 17.58 17.13
C LEU A 393 1.88 18.72 16.75
N PRO A 394 1.39 19.85 16.21
CA PRO A 394 2.26 20.94 15.79
C PRO A 394 3.14 21.51 16.90
N ALA A 395 2.62 21.69 18.11
CA ALA A 395 3.32 22.34 19.21
C ALA A 395 3.61 21.41 20.40
N ARG A 396 3.04 20.20 20.44
CA ARG A 396 3.21 19.26 21.55
C ARG A 396 3.22 17.81 21.07
N THR A 397 3.71 16.93 21.92
CA THR A 397 3.65 15.48 21.71
C THR A 397 2.20 14.97 21.84
N SER A 398 1.98 13.75 21.38
CA SER A 398 0.71 13.04 21.56
C SER A 398 1.00 11.59 21.92
N ALA A 399 0.90 11.24 23.19
CA ALA A 399 1.05 9.87 23.64
C ALA A 399 0.03 8.95 22.96
N THR A 400 -1.22 9.41 22.84
CA THR A 400 -2.28 8.65 22.19
C THR A 400 -1.95 8.34 20.72
N ALA A 401 -1.46 9.34 19.93
CA ALA A 401 -1.10 9.10 18.53
C ALA A 401 0.13 8.19 18.39
N ARG A 402 1.16 8.39 19.23
CA ARG A 402 2.35 7.52 19.24
C ARG A 402 2.00 6.09 19.64
N GLY A 403 1.12 5.93 20.62
CA GLY A 403 0.65 4.61 21.04
C GLY A 403 -0.27 3.95 20.02
N ALA A 404 -1.15 4.71 19.36
CA ALA A 404 -1.99 4.21 18.29
C ALA A 404 -1.13 3.67 17.13
N PHE A 405 -0.08 4.40 16.73
CA PHE A 405 0.86 3.91 15.73
C PHE A 405 1.47 2.55 16.12
N ILE A 406 1.94 2.41 17.37
CA ILE A 406 2.51 1.14 17.86
C ILE A 406 1.44 0.03 17.85
N ALA A 407 0.25 0.32 18.36
CA ALA A 407 -0.84 -0.64 18.44
C ALA A 407 -1.31 -1.12 17.04
N GLU A 408 -1.54 -0.19 16.11
CA GLU A 408 -2.12 -0.49 14.79
C GLU A 408 -1.11 -0.95 13.76
N ALA A 409 0.05 -0.29 13.70
CA ALA A 409 1.06 -0.58 12.66
C ALA A 409 1.98 -1.73 13.04
N LEU A 410 2.28 -1.94 14.34
CA LEU A 410 3.24 -2.94 14.78
C LEU A 410 2.58 -4.16 15.44
N LEU A 411 1.43 -3.98 16.11
CA LEU A 411 0.72 -5.05 16.82
C LEU A 411 -0.58 -5.47 16.14
N CYS A 412 -1.02 -4.77 15.07
CA CYS A 412 -2.30 -5.00 14.38
C CYS A 412 -3.52 -4.96 15.31
N ARG A 413 -3.45 -4.19 16.39
CA ARG A 413 -4.55 -3.99 17.32
C ARG A 413 -5.45 -2.86 16.84
N THR A 414 -6.74 -3.06 16.87
CA THR A 414 -7.71 -2.02 16.50
C THR A 414 -7.85 -1.01 17.64
N VAL A 415 -7.60 0.26 17.33
CA VAL A 415 -7.87 1.36 18.26
C VAL A 415 -9.22 1.97 17.92
N PRO A 416 -10.23 1.91 18.81
CA PRO A 416 -11.54 2.50 18.54
C PRO A 416 -11.41 4.01 18.30
N PRO A 417 -12.14 4.58 17.33
CA PRO A 417 -12.16 6.03 17.14
C PRO A 417 -12.78 6.73 18.35
N PRO A 418 -12.35 7.97 18.66
CA PRO A 418 -12.95 8.72 19.77
C PRO A 418 -14.43 8.97 19.50
N PRO A 419 -15.30 8.93 20.54
CA PRO A 419 -16.69 9.32 20.38
C PRO A 419 -16.81 10.77 19.86
N PRO A 420 -17.81 11.09 19.01
CA PRO A 420 -17.87 12.36 18.30
C PRO A 420 -18.04 13.61 19.19
N GLU A 421 -18.42 13.46 20.45
CA GLU A 421 -18.66 14.57 21.39
C GLU A 421 -17.53 14.74 22.43
N VAL A 422 -16.42 14.00 22.29
CA VAL A 422 -15.32 14.09 23.26
C VAL A 422 -14.44 15.30 22.99
N ASP A 423 -14.22 16.10 24.02
CA ASP A 423 -13.25 17.18 24.01
C ASP A 423 -11.83 16.60 24.08
N THR A 424 -11.10 16.72 22.99
CA THR A 424 -9.72 16.22 22.84
C THR A 424 -8.65 17.27 23.17
N ASP A 425 -9.06 18.48 23.59
CA ASP A 425 -8.16 19.58 23.90
C ASP A 425 -7.58 19.46 25.32
N LEU A 426 -6.38 18.87 25.41
CA LEU A 426 -5.63 18.73 26.67
C LEU A 426 -4.95 20.03 27.14
N ASP A 427 -4.99 21.10 26.34
CA ASP A 427 -4.35 22.38 26.67
C ASP A 427 -5.31 23.34 27.38
N LYS A 428 -6.58 22.95 27.55
CA LYS A 428 -7.51 23.71 28.37
C LYS A 428 -7.03 23.79 29.80
N PRO A 429 -7.09 25.00 30.40
CA PRO A 429 -6.79 25.15 31.82
C PRO A 429 -7.70 24.26 32.67
N ASP A 430 -7.10 23.47 33.52
CA ASP A 430 -7.86 22.76 34.57
C ASP A 430 -8.08 23.72 35.75
N GLU A 431 -9.30 24.23 35.88
CA GLU A 431 -9.66 25.18 36.95
C GLU A 431 -9.49 24.59 38.36
N MET A 432 -9.56 23.28 38.50
CA MET A 432 -9.38 22.57 39.77
C MET A 432 -7.89 22.31 40.08
N ASN A 433 -7.03 22.23 39.07
CA ASN A 433 -5.60 21.99 39.21
C ASN A 433 -4.80 22.95 38.33
N PRO A 434 -4.65 24.23 38.71
CA PRO A 434 -4.09 25.28 37.85
C PRO A 434 -2.55 25.22 37.69
N GLY A 435 -1.86 24.23 38.26
CA GLY A 435 -0.40 24.06 38.17
C GLY A 435 0.06 23.36 36.89
N PRO A 436 1.39 23.39 36.61
CA PRO A 436 1.95 22.61 35.54
C PRO A 436 1.74 21.11 35.79
N ARG A 437 1.41 20.37 34.73
CA ARG A 437 1.20 18.91 34.79
C ARG A 437 1.91 18.25 33.61
N THR A 438 2.47 17.07 33.85
CA THR A 438 3.00 16.21 32.81
C THR A 438 1.88 15.72 31.89
N LEU A 439 2.21 15.28 30.68
CA LEU A 439 1.22 14.69 29.77
C LEU A 439 0.54 13.47 30.40
N ARG A 440 1.27 12.65 31.15
CA ARG A 440 0.72 11.51 31.91
C ARG A 440 -0.40 11.94 32.86
N GLU A 441 -0.15 12.99 33.67
CA GLU A 441 -1.15 13.51 34.63
C GLU A 441 -2.37 14.14 33.93
N LYS A 442 -2.19 14.69 32.72
CA LYS A 442 -3.29 15.21 31.91
C LYS A 442 -4.15 14.09 31.31
N LEU A 443 -3.57 12.92 31.01
CA LEU A 443 -4.27 11.78 30.42
C LEU A 443 -4.95 10.88 31.44
N GLU A 444 -4.59 10.93 32.73
CA GLU A 444 -5.16 10.08 33.78
C GLU A 444 -6.69 10.13 33.85
N PRO A 445 -7.36 11.31 33.75
CA PRO A 445 -8.82 11.37 33.70
C PRO A 445 -9.44 10.62 32.52
N HIS A 446 -8.75 10.55 31.37
CA HIS A 446 -9.23 9.83 30.17
C HIS A 446 -9.13 8.32 30.36
N ARG A 447 -8.09 7.84 31.03
CA ARG A 447 -7.91 6.42 31.34
C ARG A 447 -8.90 5.92 32.38
N SER A 448 -9.33 6.81 33.29
CA SER A 448 -10.30 6.50 34.34
C SER A 448 -11.76 6.63 33.89
N ASN A 449 -12.03 7.34 32.79
CA ASN A 449 -13.37 7.52 32.25
C ASN A 449 -13.78 6.35 31.35
N PRO A 450 -14.85 5.58 31.66
CA PRO A 450 -15.25 4.42 30.83
C PRO A 450 -15.48 4.75 29.36
N ALA A 451 -15.90 5.96 29.00
CA ALA A 451 -16.11 6.37 27.60
C ALA A 451 -14.80 6.57 26.84
N CYS A 452 -13.68 6.82 27.53
CA CYS A 452 -12.36 7.11 26.93
C CYS A 452 -11.38 5.95 27.15
N ALA A 453 -11.59 5.14 28.19
CA ALA A 453 -10.69 4.09 28.65
C ALA A 453 -10.40 3.03 27.56
N GLY A 454 -11.39 2.72 26.70
CA GLY A 454 -11.24 1.72 25.65
C GLY A 454 -10.10 2.02 24.67
N CYS A 455 -9.91 3.29 24.30
CA CYS A 455 -8.79 3.75 23.47
C CYS A 455 -7.54 4.00 24.33
N HIS A 456 -7.65 4.84 25.37
CA HIS A 456 -6.50 5.33 26.13
C HIS A 456 -5.75 4.25 26.93
N ASN A 457 -6.40 3.16 27.33
CA ASN A 457 -5.71 2.05 27.99
C ASN A 457 -4.84 1.23 27.01
N ILE A 458 -5.17 1.24 25.70
CA ILE A 458 -4.35 0.59 24.68
C ILE A 458 -3.19 1.50 24.28
N THR A 459 -3.47 2.78 24.03
CA THR A 459 -2.54 3.69 23.38
C THR A 459 -1.60 4.41 24.35
N ASP A 460 -2.11 4.94 25.47
CA ASP A 460 -1.32 5.83 26.32
C ASP A 460 -0.12 5.17 26.98
N PRO A 461 -0.18 3.92 27.50
CA PRO A 461 1.00 3.27 28.05
C PRO A 461 2.15 3.20 27.05
N LEU A 462 1.84 2.84 25.79
CA LEU A 462 2.82 2.70 24.72
C LEU A 462 3.39 4.05 24.28
N GLY A 463 2.53 5.06 24.14
CA GLY A 463 2.95 6.38 23.69
C GLY A 463 3.68 7.20 24.74
N LEU A 464 3.31 7.07 26.02
CA LEU A 464 4.02 7.71 27.14
C LEU A 464 5.45 7.24 27.29
N ALA A 465 5.78 6.01 26.86
CA ALA A 465 7.14 5.50 26.78
C ALA A 465 8.08 6.42 25.94
N LEU A 466 7.50 7.18 25.01
CA LEU A 466 8.23 8.02 24.07
C LEU A 466 8.24 9.51 24.44
N GLU A 467 7.77 9.89 25.64
CA GLU A 467 7.67 11.30 26.08
C GLU A 467 9.01 11.96 26.34
N HIS A 468 10.08 11.18 26.51
CA HIS A 468 11.44 11.72 26.50
C HIS A 468 11.87 12.33 25.15
N PHE A 469 10.99 12.27 24.14
CA PHE A 469 11.24 12.89 22.85
C PHE A 469 10.16 13.95 22.55
N ASP A 470 10.60 15.14 22.18
CA ASP A 470 9.70 16.23 21.80
C ASP A 470 8.98 15.96 20.45
N THR A 471 8.27 16.95 19.93
CA THR A 471 7.44 16.81 18.74
C THR A 471 8.21 16.63 17.42
N VAL A 472 9.53 16.90 17.40
CA VAL A 472 10.42 16.64 16.26
C VAL A 472 11.43 15.53 16.56
N GLY A 473 11.37 14.95 17.75
CA GLY A 473 12.20 13.83 18.15
C GLY A 473 13.49 14.20 18.89
N ARG A 474 13.65 15.42 19.39
CA ARG A 474 14.78 15.76 20.30
C ARG A 474 14.54 15.15 21.67
N TYR A 475 15.62 14.68 22.28
CA TYR A 475 15.56 14.16 23.66
C TYR A 475 15.34 15.27 24.69
N ARG A 476 14.50 15.00 25.69
CA ARG A 476 14.20 15.86 26.84
C ARG A 476 13.97 15.04 28.10
N GLU A 477 14.35 15.57 29.26
CA GLU A 477 14.09 14.95 30.57
C GLU A 477 12.89 15.55 31.29
N LEU A 478 12.51 16.76 30.89
CA LEU A 478 11.46 17.53 31.53
C LEU A 478 10.36 17.90 30.52
N ASP A 479 9.13 17.86 30.97
CA ASP A 479 7.96 18.43 30.32
C ASP A 479 7.38 19.54 31.21
N GLN A 480 7.33 20.78 30.71
CA GLN A 480 6.89 21.97 31.46
C GLN A 480 7.64 22.14 32.82
N GLY A 481 8.90 21.73 32.89
CA GLY A 481 9.73 21.78 34.08
C GLY A 481 9.51 20.62 35.07
N LEU A 482 8.68 19.67 34.75
CA LEU A 482 8.43 18.46 35.55
C LEU A 482 9.19 17.27 34.95
N VAL A 483 9.67 16.38 35.82
CA VAL A 483 10.35 15.14 35.39
C VAL A 483 9.35 14.23 34.66
N ILE A 484 9.77 13.75 33.51
CA ILE A 484 8.97 12.84 32.71
C ILE A 484 9.05 11.43 33.32
N ASP A 485 7.88 10.81 33.50
CA ASP A 485 7.74 9.37 33.78
C ASP A 485 7.32 8.68 32.49
N ALA A 486 8.26 7.96 31.86
CA ALA A 486 8.06 7.21 30.62
C ALA A 486 7.79 5.71 30.84
N SER A 487 7.55 5.29 32.10
CA SER A 487 7.27 3.89 32.41
C SER A 487 5.89 3.45 31.90
N GLY A 488 5.72 2.16 31.68
CA GLY A 488 4.46 1.58 31.24
C GLY A 488 4.52 0.06 31.25
N GLU A 489 3.54 -0.55 30.60
CA GLU A 489 3.50 -2.00 30.40
C GLU A 489 2.94 -2.35 29.02
N LEU A 490 3.41 -3.46 28.45
CA LEU A 490 2.86 -4.11 27.28
C LEU A 490 2.45 -5.53 27.70
N ASP A 491 1.13 -5.79 27.72
CA ASP A 491 0.55 -7.09 28.11
C ASP A 491 1.06 -7.61 29.46
N GLY A 492 1.10 -6.73 30.48
CA GLY A 492 1.58 -7.04 31.80
C GLY A 492 3.12 -7.13 31.94
N MET A 493 3.87 -6.91 30.89
CA MET A 493 5.33 -6.80 30.91
C MET A 493 5.75 -5.35 31.09
N PRO A 494 6.32 -4.96 32.23
CA PRO A 494 6.69 -3.59 32.49
C PRO A 494 7.90 -3.17 31.65
N PHE A 495 7.99 -1.86 31.41
CA PHE A 495 9.15 -1.18 30.85
C PHE A 495 9.33 0.19 31.53
N VAL A 496 10.55 0.73 31.53
CA VAL A 496 10.85 2.01 32.17
C VAL A 496 10.90 3.18 31.18
N ASP A 497 11.11 2.90 29.89
CA ASP A 497 11.21 3.91 28.83
C ASP A 497 10.97 3.32 27.43
N GLY A 498 11.12 4.17 26.41
CA GLY A 498 10.96 3.77 25.00
C GLY A 498 12.00 2.78 24.51
N ALA A 499 13.20 2.71 25.11
CA ALA A 499 14.22 1.75 24.73
C ALA A 499 13.86 0.34 25.19
N GLU A 500 13.36 0.18 26.42
CA GLU A 500 12.84 -1.10 26.89
C GLU A 500 11.57 -1.51 26.13
N LEU A 501 10.65 -0.57 25.85
CA LEU A 501 9.49 -0.86 25.02
C LEU A 501 9.92 -1.37 23.63
N ALA A 502 10.94 -0.77 23.02
CA ALA A 502 11.47 -1.21 21.73
C ALA A 502 11.95 -2.67 21.76
N SER A 503 12.66 -3.06 22.83
CA SER A 503 13.10 -4.45 23.02
C SER A 503 11.93 -5.40 23.27
N ARG A 504 10.90 -4.96 24.03
CA ARG A 504 9.66 -5.77 24.22
C ARG A 504 8.93 -6.00 22.90
N LEU A 505 8.83 -4.95 22.06
CA LEU A 505 8.20 -5.06 20.74
C LEU A 505 8.95 -6.03 19.82
N ARG A 506 10.30 -5.99 19.81
CA ARG A 506 11.09 -6.93 19.02
C ARG A 506 10.79 -8.40 19.32
N GLU A 507 10.58 -8.72 20.59
CA GLU A 507 10.34 -10.08 21.06
C GLU A 507 8.84 -10.45 21.07
N HIS A 508 7.94 -9.48 20.78
CA HIS A 508 6.52 -9.70 20.91
C HIS A 508 5.94 -10.51 19.75
N PRO A 509 5.23 -11.64 20.00
CA PRO A 509 4.75 -12.53 18.92
C PRO A 509 3.76 -11.86 17.96
N GLU A 510 2.96 -10.90 18.44
CA GLU A 510 2.04 -10.17 17.57
C GLU A 510 2.75 -9.33 16.52
N VAL A 511 3.99 -8.90 16.75
CA VAL A 511 4.74 -8.08 15.78
C VAL A 511 5.05 -8.89 14.51
N ALA A 512 5.49 -10.14 14.65
CA ALA A 512 5.73 -11.04 13.52
C ALA A 512 4.42 -11.35 12.77
N ARG A 513 3.37 -11.69 13.51
CA ARG A 513 2.03 -11.95 12.96
C ARG A 513 1.48 -10.73 12.22
N CYS A 514 1.62 -9.54 12.81
CA CYS A 514 1.18 -8.30 12.20
C CYS A 514 1.93 -8.01 10.89
N LEU A 515 3.25 -8.17 10.86
CA LEU A 515 4.05 -7.97 9.65
C LEU A 515 3.58 -8.91 8.52
N VAL A 516 3.38 -10.20 8.81
CA VAL A 516 2.88 -11.18 7.84
C VAL A 516 1.49 -10.81 7.33
N LYS A 517 0.54 -10.48 8.23
CA LYS A 517 -0.81 -10.03 7.89
C LYS A 517 -0.78 -8.78 7.00
N LYS A 518 0.02 -7.78 7.37
CA LYS A 518 0.15 -6.52 6.61
C LYS A 518 0.75 -6.75 5.22
N LEU A 519 1.78 -7.60 5.11
CA LEU A 519 2.38 -7.94 3.82
C LEU A 519 1.40 -8.70 2.91
N ALA A 520 0.65 -9.66 3.45
CA ALA A 520 -0.39 -10.37 2.71
C ALA A 520 -1.51 -9.41 2.25
N THR A 521 -1.95 -8.49 3.12
CA THR A 521 -2.95 -7.46 2.81
C THR A 521 -2.49 -6.55 1.66
N TYR A 522 -1.26 -6.03 1.74
CA TYR A 522 -0.66 -5.21 0.72
C TYR A 522 -0.60 -5.92 -0.63
N THR A 523 -0.11 -7.15 -0.65
CA THR A 523 0.08 -7.95 -1.86
C THR A 523 -1.24 -8.32 -2.52
N ALA A 524 -2.23 -8.76 -1.73
CA ALA A 524 -3.55 -9.14 -2.22
C ALA A 524 -4.44 -7.94 -2.59
N GLY A 525 -4.14 -6.72 -2.07
CA GLY A 525 -5.00 -5.54 -2.21
C GLY A 525 -6.34 -5.68 -1.48
N ARG A 526 -6.40 -6.52 -0.44
CA ARG A 526 -7.56 -6.76 0.42
C ARG A 526 -7.14 -7.39 1.74
N LEU A 527 -8.00 -7.36 2.72
CA LEU A 527 -7.76 -8.12 3.95
C LEU A 527 -7.76 -9.64 3.66
N PRO A 528 -6.96 -10.41 4.41
CA PRO A 528 -6.96 -11.86 4.31
C PRO A 528 -8.34 -12.45 4.65
N ALA A 529 -8.73 -13.45 3.88
CA ALA A 529 -9.95 -14.22 4.12
C ALA A 529 -9.75 -15.26 5.24
N LEU A 530 -10.85 -15.77 5.82
CA LEU A 530 -10.77 -16.83 6.83
C LEU A 530 -9.99 -18.06 6.34
N ALA A 531 -10.19 -18.44 5.08
CA ALA A 531 -9.48 -19.57 4.47
C ALA A 531 -7.96 -19.38 4.36
N GLU A 532 -7.47 -18.14 4.46
CA GLU A 532 -6.04 -17.81 4.36
C GLU A 532 -5.31 -17.78 5.71
N PHE A 533 -6.00 -18.02 6.84
CA PHE A 533 -5.32 -18.01 8.16
C PHE A 533 -4.28 -19.13 8.30
N GLU A 534 -4.50 -20.28 7.69
CA GLU A 534 -3.50 -21.35 7.66
C GLU A 534 -2.26 -20.94 6.87
N THR A 535 -2.45 -20.22 5.76
CA THR A 535 -1.37 -19.62 4.97
C THR A 535 -0.59 -18.58 5.77
N LEU A 536 -1.29 -17.68 6.49
CA LEU A 536 -0.61 -16.71 7.35
C LEU A 536 0.23 -17.39 8.44
N ALA A 537 -0.31 -18.44 9.08
CA ALA A 537 0.44 -19.22 10.08
C ALA A 537 1.67 -19.90 9.47
N ALA A 538 1.55 -20.48 8.28
CA ALA A 538 2.68 -21.07 7.57
C ALA A 538 3.77 -20.04 7.19
N LEU A 539 3.38 -18.82 6.87
CA LEU A 539 4.31 -17.71 6.59
C LEU A 539 4.98 -17.19 7.88
N GLU A 540 4.28 -17.16 9.02
CA GLU A 540 4.87 -16.86 10.33
C GLU A 540 5.95 -17.90 10.70
N ASP A 541 5.63 -19.19 10.52
CA ASP A 541 6.58 -20.29 10.78
C ASP A 541 7.80 -20.19 9.84
N ALA A 542 7.57 -19.92 8.54
CA ALA A 542 8.66 -19.76 7.58
C ALA A 542 9.57 -18.57 7.95
N LEU A 543 8.99 -17.44 8.37
CA LEU A 543 9.75 -16.27 8.83
C LEU A 543 10.64 -16.63 10.03
N ALA A 544 10.09 -17.33 11.03
CA ALA A 544 10.82 -17.73 12.22
C ALA A 544 11.95 -18.74 11.90
N ILE A 545 11.69 -19.74 11.05
CA ILE A 545 12.68 -20.75 10.63
C ILE A 545 13.86 -20.11 9.89
N GLU A 546 13.60 -19.10 9.07
CA GLU A 546 14.61 -18.37 8.28
C GLU A 546 15.26 -17.21 9.06
N GLY A 547 15.15 -17.19 10.41
CA GLY A 547 15.77 -16.19 11.27
C GLY A 547 15.19 -14.80 11.13
N ASN A 548 13.89 -14.70 10.90
CA ASN A 548 13.13 -13.46 10.72
C ASN A 548 13.60 -12.59 9.55
N ARG A 549 14.14 -13.19 8.52
CA ARG A 549 14.63 -12.45 7.35
C ARG A 549 13.49 -12.03 6.43
N PHE A 550 13.40 -10.75 6.15
CA PHE A 550 12.31 -10.18 5.34
C PHE A 550 12.35 -10.64 3.88
N ASP A 551 13.53 -10.77 3.27
CA ASP A 551 13.69 -11.31 1.92
C ASP A 551 13.18 -12.76 1.82
N ARG A 552 13.33 -13.55 2.90
CA ARG A 552 12.82 -14.91 2.98
C ARG A 552 11.30 -14.95 3.17
N LEU A 553 10.74 -14.00 3.93
CA LEU A 553 9.30 -13.86 4.03
C LEU A 553 8.68 -13.51 2.67
N LEU A 554 9.27 -12.57 1.92
CA LEU A 554 8.82 -12.25 0.56
C LEU A 554 8.88 -13.49 -0.34
N PHE A 555 9.98 -14.23 -0.28
CA PHE A 555 10.14 -15.47 -1.06
C PHE A 555 9.05 -16.50 -0.67
N ALA A 556 8.86 -16.76 0.62
CA ALA A 556 7.84 -17.69 1.11
C ALA A 556 6.43 -17.28 0.65
N LEU A 557 6.10 -15.99 0.74
CA LEU A 557 4.79 -15.48 0.32
C LEU A 557 4.53 -15.76 -1.18
N VAL A 558 5.45 -15.35 -2.07
CA VAL A 558 5.21 -15.45 -3.50
C VAL A 558 5.33 -16.87 -4.05
N THR A 559 5.98 -17.77 -3.31
CA THR A 559 6.09 -19.19 -3.68
C THR A 559 5.05 -20.08 -3.02
N HIS A 560 4.27 -19.55 -2.07
CA HIS A 560 3.17 -20.28 -1.46
C HIS A 560 2.10 -20.64 -2.50
N ASP A 561 1.47 -21.80 -2.34
CA ASP A 561 0.46 -22.26 -3.30
C ASP A 561 -0.68 -21.26 -3.48
N ASP A 562 -1.15 -20.66 -2.39
CA ASP A 562 -2.27 -19.70 -2.41
C ASP A 562 -1.95 -18.42 -3.19
N PHE A 563 -0.68 -18.08 -3.38
CA PHE A 563 -0.31 -16.93 -4.21
C PHE A 563 -0.72 -17.11 -5.69
N ARG A 564 -0.91 -18.35 -6.13
CA ARG A 564 -1.30 -18.71 -7.51
C ARG A 564 -2.82 -18.78 -7.73
N PHE A 565 -3.61 -18.57 -6.68
CA PHE A 565 -5.06 -18.69 -6.75
C PHE A 565 -5.78 -17.42 -6.29
N ALA A 566 -6.93 -17.15 -6.90
CA ALA A 566 -7.82 -16.09 -6.44
C ALA A 566 -8.65 -16.59 -5.25
N HIS A 567 -8.82 -15.74 -4.27
CA HIS A 567 -9.67 -15.98 -3.11
C HIS A 567 -10.90 -15.07 -3.15
N PRO A 568 -12.07 -15.54 -2.67
CA PRO A 568 -13.28 -14.72 -2.68
C PRO A 568 -13.09 -13.43 -1.87
N PRO A 569 -13.55 -12.27 -2.40
CA PRO A 569 -13.41 -10.99 -1.70
C PRO A 569 -14.25 -10.88 -0.41
N ASP A 570 -15.28 -11.69 -0.25
CA ASP A 570 -16.32 -11.57 0.79
C ASP A 570 -16.34 -12.69 1.83
N SER A 571 -15.27 -13.46 1.98
CA SER A 571 -15.15 -14.31 3.16
C SER A 571 -14.98 -13.39 4.36
N VAL A 572 -16.05 -13.32 5.16
CA VAL A 572 -16.18 -12.46 6.35
C VAL A 572 -14.90 -12.47 7.17
N ILE A 573 -14.32 -11.30 7.37
CA ILE A 573 -13.24 -11.09 8.34
C ILE A 573 -13.80 -11.56 9.68
N ALA A 574 -13.13 -12.53 10.32
CA ALA A 574 -13.44 -12.83 11.70
C ALA A 574 -13.25 -11.55 12.52
N PRO A 575 -14.21 -11.15 13.35
CA PRO A 575 -13.97 -10.07 14.30
C PRO A 575 -12.72 -10.42 15.12
N ASP A 576 -11.85 -9.45 15.31
CA ASP A 576 -10.66 -9.58 16.15
C ASP A 576 -11.03 -10.33 17.45
N HIS A 577 -10.22 -11.32 17.78
CA HIS A 577 -10.38 -12.17 18.95
C HIS A 577 -10.29 -11.37 20.27
N GLN A 578 -11.37 -10.63 20.61
CA GLN A 578 -11.58 -10.11 21.95
C GLN A 578 -12.52 -10.98 22.81
N ASP A 579 -13.05 -12.10 22.29
CA ASP A 579 -14.01 -12.97 22.98
C ASP A 579 -13.57 -14.44 23.12
N MET A 580 -12.31 -14.69 23.49
CA MET A 580 -11.89 -16.01 23.96
C MET A 580 -11.42 -15.98 25.41
N GLY A 581 -12.04 -15.16 26.21
CA GLY A 581 -11.93 -15.20 27.65
C GLY A 581 -13.27 -15.54 28.26
N GLU A 582 -13.59 -16.82 28.36
CA GLU A 582 -14.40 -17.48 29.37
C GLU A 582 -14.98 -18.77 28.79
N MET A 583 -14.27 -19.83 28.97
CA MET A 583 -14.93 -21.13 29.16
C MET A 583 -14.42 -21.77 30.45
N PRO A 584 -15.33 -22.42 31.21
CA PRO A 584 -15.28 -22.66 32.66
C PRO A 584 -14.18 -23.61 33.13
#